data_50b88bc995babd3e3c7b61d2ea02abba
#
_entry.id   50b88bc995babd3e3c7b61d2ea02abba
#
_cell.length_a   1.000
_cell.length_b   1.000
_cell.length_c   1.000
_cell.angle_alpha   90.00
_cell.angle_beta   90.00
_cell.angle_gamma   90.00
#
_symmetry.space_group_name_H-M   'P 1'
#
loop_
_entity.id
_entity.type
_entity.pdbx_description
1 polymer ?
#
loop_
_entity_poly.entity_id
_entity_poly.type
_entity_poly.pdbx_seq_one_letter_code
_entity_poly.pdbx_strand_id
1 'polypeptide(L)'
;GIARFHGMPVTVIAQAKGRTTKENIERNFGMPSPDGYRKALRLMKQAEKFNRPVICFVDTPGAFCGLEAEERGQGEAIARNLFEMSNLQVPILSVVIGEGGSGGALAMATSDEVWLLENSIYSILSPEGFASILWKDSSRAKEAAGVMKLTADRLLKAGIVERVIPEPENFNLETFTEVTDPMDDYISIFLKKYGAMTKEELTEKRYDRFRRM
;
A
#
# COMPACT_ATOMS: atom_id res chain seq x y z
N GLY A 1 -4.50 9.44 10.41
CA GLY A 1 -5.16 10.63 10.95
C GLY A 1 -6.03 11.33 9.91
N ILE A 2 -6.55 12.49 10.28
CA ILE A 2 -7.34 13.37 9.38
C ILE A 2 -6.43 14.53 8.96
N ALA A 3 -6.43 14.85 7.69
CA ALA A 3 -5.66 15.97 7.13
C ALA A 3 -6.56 16.81 6.22
N ARG A 4 -6.02 17.93 5.73
CA ARG A 4 -6.63 18.70 4.64
C ARG A 4 -5.69 18.71 3.45
N PHE A 5 -6.21 18.30 2.30
CA PHE A 5 -5.53 18.36 1.01
C PHE A 5 -6.26 19.40 0.14
N HIS A 6 -5.62 20.54 -0.16
CA HIS A 6 -6.23 21.69 -0.85
C HIS A 6 -7.62 22.05 -0.32
N GLY A 7 -7.77 22.08 1.01
CA GLY A 7 -9.04 22.39 1.68
C GLY A 7 -9.99 21.20 1.84
N MET A 8 -9.84 20.12 1.08
CA MET A 8 -10.64 18.90 1.18
C MET A 8 -10.20 18.07 2.38
N PRO A 9 -11.12 17.64 3.26
CA PRO A 9 -10.76 16.72 4.34
C PRO A 9 -10.50 15.31 3.81
N VAL A 10 -9.34 14.76 4.13
CA VAL A 10 -8.92 13.40 3.75
C VAL A 10 -8.52 12.59 5.00
N THR A 11 -8.61 11.28 4.92
CA THR A 11 -8.04 10.38 5.92
C THR A 11 -6.73 9.83 5.39
N VAL A 12 -5.64 10.02 6.13
CA VAL A 12 -4.31 9.53 5.77
C VAL A 12 -3.91 8.41 6.72
N ILE A 13 -3.46 7.30 6.16
CA ILE A 13 -2.97 6.12 6.88
C ILE A 13 -1.59 5.78 6.33
N ALA A 14 -0.60 5.62 7.18
CA ALA A 14 0.76 5.34 6.77
C ALA A 14 1.39 4.25 7.63
N GLN A 15 2.11 3.36 7.00
CA GLN A 15 3.06 2.48 7.67
C GLN A 15 4.37 3.23 7.84
N ALA A 16 5.04 3.02 8.96
CA ALA A 16 6.24 3.77 9.28
C ALA A 16 7.37 2.85 9.73
N LYS A 17 8.46 2.87 8.99
CA LYS A 17 9.76 2.32 9.41
C LYS A 17 10.48 3.29 10.34
N GLY A 18 11.46 2.79 11.08
CA GLY A 18 12.36 3.62 11.86
C GLY A 18 13.49 4.19 10.99
N ARG A 19 14.12 5.24 11.48
CA ARG A 19 15.33 5.85 10.88
C ARG A 19 16.62 5.31 11.47
N THR A 20 16.55 4.69 12.64
CA THR A 20 17.65 4.05 13.34
C THR A 20 17.33 2.60 13.63
N THR A 21 18.34 1.77 13.94
CA THR A 21 18.13 0.37 14.31
C THR A 21 17.20 0.26 15.53
N LYS A 22 17.34 1.13 16.52
CA LYS A 22 16.47 1.16 17.70
C LYS A 22 15.01 1.43 17.32
N GLU A 23 14.77 2.45 16.52
CA GLU A 23 13.42 2.77 16.05
C GLU A 23 12.82 1.66 15.17
N ASN A 24 13.66 1.00 14.37
CA ASN A 24 13.19 -0.14 13.56
C ASN A 24 12.74 -1.30 14.44
N ILE A 25 13.48 -1.61 15.50
CA ILE A 25 13.08 -2.64 16.48
C ILE A 25 11.76 -2.24 17.15
N GLU A 26 11.62 -1.01 17.61
CA GLU A 26 10.39 -0.49 18.25
C GLU A 26 9.17 -0.54 17.33
N ARG A 27 9.38 -0.48 16.00
CA ARG A 27 8.34 -0.51 14.95
C ARG A 27 8.24 -1.85 14.24
N ASN A 28 8.80 -2.92 14.79
CA ASN A 28 8.84 -4.24 14.17
C ASN A 28 9.34 -4.20 12.71
N PHE A 29 10.35 -3.37 12.42
CA PHE A 29 10.90 -3.15 11.09
C PHE A 29 9.85 -2.74 10.03
N GLY A 30 8.84 -1.99 10.45
CA GLY A 30 7.73 -1.58 9.58
C GLY A 30 6.68 -2.67 9.34
N MET A 31 6.74 -3.78 10.08
CA MET A 31 5.75 -4.86 10.01
C MET A 31 4.61 -4.60 11.00
N PRO A 32 3.39 -4.29 10.53
CA PRO A 32 2.28 -4.02 11.44
C PRO A 32 1.82 -5.28 12.20
N SER A 33 1.49 -5.10 13.46
CA SER A 33 0.75 -6.08 14.26
C SER A 33 -0.74 -6.04 13.92
N PRO A 34 -1.56 -7.03 14.37
CA PRO A 34 -3.01 -7.06 14.14
C PRO A 34 -3.72 -5.75 14.51
N ASP A 35 -3.28 -5.11 15.58
CA ASP A 35 -3.87 -3.84 16.03
C ASP A 35 -3.64 -2.69 15.07
N GLY A 36 -2.50 -2.69 14.36
CA GLY A 36 -2.20 -1.73 13.31
C GLY A 36 -3.24 -1.81 12.18
N TYR A 37 -3.54 -3.01 11.69
CA TYR A 37 -4.57 -3.24 10.67
C TYR A 37 -5.97 -2.88 11.16
N ARG A 38 -6.34 -3.27 12.38
CA ARG A 38 -7.63 -2.90 13.00
C ARG A 38 -7.77 -1.40 13.19
N LYS A 39 -6.69 -0.72 13.57
CA LYS A 39 -6.66 0.74 13.68
C LYS A 39 -6.85 1.39 12.31
N ALA A 40 -6.19 0.89 11.27
CA ALA A 40 -6.35 1.36 9.91
C ALA A 40 -7.81 1.21 9.44
N LEU A 41 -8.39 0.02 9.60
CA LEU A 41 -9.78 -0.24 9.23
C LEU A 41 -10.75 0.68 9.96
N ARG A 42 -10.56 0.89 11.25
CA ARG A 42 -11.40 1.81 12.03
C ARG A 42 -11.38 3.23 11.46
N LEU A 43 -10.20 3.71 11.02
CA LEU A 43 -10.07 5.02 10.37
C LEU A 43 -10.70 5.05 8.98
N MET A 44 -10.60 3.96 8.21
CA MET A 44 -11.27 3.83 6.92
C MET A 44 -12.80 3.85 7.06
N LYS A 45 -13.35 3.12 8.02
CA LYS A 45 -14.80 3.15 8.32
C LYS A 45 -15.27 4.52 8.80
N GLN A 46 -14.44 5.21 9.56
CA GLN A 46 -14.73 6.60 9.93
C GLN A 46 -14.68 7.53 8.70
N ALA A 47 -13.73 7.32 7.78
CA ALA A 47 -13.65 8.08 6.54
C ALA A 47 -14.93 7.88 5.71
N GLU A 48 -15.38 6.64 5.53
CA GLU A 48 -16.63 6.30 4.86
C GLU A 48 -17.85 7.03 5.47
N LYS A 49 -17.99 6.95 6.81
CA LYS A 49 -19.07 7.62 7.53
C LYS A 49 -19.15 9.13 7.27
N PHE A 50 -18.02 9.78 7.06
CA PHE A 50 -17.91 11.22 6.84
C PHE A 50 -17.58 11.60 5.38
N ASN A 51 -17.72 10.66 4.44
CA ASN A 51 -17.44 10.85 3.01
C ASN A 51 -16.05 11.47 2.74
N ARG A 52 -15.04 11.03 3.48
CA ARG A 52 -13.65 11.46 3.28
C ARG A 52 -12.89 10.44 2.44
N PRO A 53 -12.19 10.84 1.37
CA PRO A 53 -11.24 9.97 0.69
C PRO A 53 -10.17 9.45 1.64
N VAL A 54 -9.67 8.25 1.35
CA VAL A 54 -8.59 7.61 2.09
C VAL A 54 -7.34 7.58 1.24
N ILE A 55 -6.22 8.01 1.80
CA ILE A 55 -4.89 7.92 1.17
C ILE A 55 -4.02 7.05 2.09
N CYS A 56 -3.53 5.94 1.54
CA CYS A 56 -2.65 5.00 2.23
C CYS A 56 -1.22 5.13 1.71
N PHE A 57 -0.25 5.35 2.59
CA PHE A 57 1.16 5.23 2.26
C PHE A 57 1.67 3.88 2.78
N VAL A 58 2.14 3.04 1.87
CA VAL A 58 2.54 1.66 2.15
C VAL A 58 4.06 1.57 2.15
N ASP A 59 4.62 1.12 3.26
CA ASP A 59 6.05 0.80 3.40
C ASP A 59 6.25 -0.30 4.45
N THR A 60 6.14 -1.54 4.01
CA THR A 60 6.28 -2.72 4.87
C THR A 60 6.86 -3.90 4.09
N PRO A 61 7.79 -4.67 4.67
CA PRO A 61 8.21 -5.95 4.10
C PRO A 61 7.12 -7.05 4.22
N GLY A 62 6.10 -6.82 5.05
CA GLY A 62 4.99 -7.73 5.29
C GLY A 62 4.33 -7.50 6.64
N ALA A 63 3.39 -8.34 7.00
CA ALA A 63 2.78 -8.34 8.33
C ALA A 63 3.73 -8.97 9.35
N PHE A 64 3.69 -8.52 10.60
CA PHE A 64 4.49 -9.11 11.67
C PHE A 64 4.11 -10.59 11.88
N CYS A 65 5.09 -11.47 11.87
CA CYS A 65 4.92 -12.94 11.88
C CYS A 65 5.29 -13.61 13.22
N GLY A 66 5.24 -12.87 14.31
CA GLY A 66 5.52 -13.41 15.66
C GLY A 66 4.35 -14.18 16.25
N LEU A 67 4.62 -15.08 17.22
CA LEU A 67 3.61 -15.87 17.92
C LEU A 67 2.49 -14.99 18.49
N GLU A 68 2.84 -13.89 19.14
CA GLU A 68 1.86 -12.94 19.68
C GLU A 68 0.92 -12.36 18.62
N ALA A 69 1.41 -12.14 17.40
CA ALA A 69 0.57 -11.65 16.30
C ALA A 69 -0.41 -12.73 15.84
N GLU A 70 0.02 -14.00 15.77
CA GLU A 70 -0.86 -15.11 15.43
C GLU A 70 -1.95 -15.32 16.49
N GLU A 71 -1.59 -15.32 17.78
CA GLU A 71 -2.53 -15.42 18.89
C GLU A 71 -3.58 -14.29 18.89
N ARG A 72 -3.20 -13.11 18.41
CA ARG A 72 -4.07 -11.92 18.31
C ARG A 72 -4.79 -11.80 16.96
N GLY A 73 -4.69 -12.82 16.11
CA GLY A 73 -5.43 -12.94 14.84
C GLY A 73 -4.87 -12.07 13.72
N GLN A 74 -3.59 -12.20 13.39
CA GLN A 74 -2.94 -11.47 12.29
C GLN A 74 -3.63 -11.74 10.94
N GLY A 75 -3.86 -13.01 10.62
CA GLY A 75 -4.52 -13.40 9.37
C GLY A 75 -5.95 -12.84 9.27
N GLU A 76 -6.71 -12.88 10.37
CA GLU A 76 -8.07 -12.30 10.42
C GLU A 76 -8.04 -10.78 10.20
N ALA A 77 -7.13 -10.06 10.85
CA ALA A 77 -7.04 -8.62 10.72
C ALA A 77 -6.72 -8.18 9.28
N ILE A 78 -5.83 -8.92 8.60
CA ILE A 78 -5.53 -8.71 7.18
C ILE A 78 -6.75 -9.02 6.30
N ALA A 79 -7.34 -10.21 6.45
CA ALA A 79 -8.49 -10.64 5.66
C ALA A 79 -9.67 -9.68 5.84
N ARG A 80 -9.90 -9.20 7.05
CA ARG A 80 -10.94 -8.21 7.35
C ARG A 80 -10.70 -6.88 6.63
N ASN A 81 -9.45 -6.39 6.59
CA ASN A 81 -9.12 -5.19 5.83
C ASN A 81 -9.41 -5.37 4.34
N LEU A 82 -8.99 -6.48 3.73
CA LEU A 82 -9.27 -6.79 2.32
C LEU A 82 -10.76 -6.76 2.03
N PHE A 83 -11.55 -7.47 2.84
CA PHE A 83 -13.01 -7.57 2.69
C PHE A 83 -13.69 -6.20 2.82
N GLU A 84 -13.36 -5.46 3.87
CA GLU A 84 -13.99 -4.17 4.12
C GLU A 84 -13.55 -3.09 3.12
N MET A 85 -12.26 -3.04 2.75
CA MET A 85 -11.76 -2.09 1.76
C MET A 85 -12.39 -2.29 0.39
N SER A 86 -12.65 -3.54 -0.02
CA SER A 86 -13.32 -3.82 -1.30
C SER A 86 -14.70 -3.17 -1.40
N ASN A 87 -15.38 -2.98 -0.27
CA ASN A 87 -16.74 -2.44 -0.18
C ASN A 87 -16.83 -0.98 0.29
N LEU A 88 -15.71 -0.34 0.63
CA LEU A 88 -15.72 1.06 1.08
C LEU A 88 -16.28 2.01 0.00
N GLN A 89 -17.24 2.83 0.39
CA GLN A 89 -17.97 3.74 -0.48
C GLN A 89 -17.34 5.16 -0.56
N VAL A 90 -16.03 5.23 -0.40
CA VAL A 90 -15.22 6.44 -0.58
C VAL A 90 -14.00 6.14 -1.42
N PRO A 91 -13.42 7.14 -2.13
CA PRO A 91 -12.19 6.94 -2.89
C PRO A 91 -11.05 6.46 -2.00
N ILE A 92 -10.32 5.46 -2.45
CA ILE A 92 -9.13 4.93 -1.78
C ILE A 92 -7.96 4.95 -2.75
N LEU A 93 -6.90 5.66 -2.38
CA LEU A 93 -5.62 5.68 -3.06
C LEU A 93 -4.58 5.00 -2.18
N SER A 94 -3.77 4.13 -2.76
CA SER A 94 -2.61 3.56 -2.06
C SER A 94 -1.34 3.88 -2.82
N VAL A 95 -0.33 4.37 -2.12
CA VAL A 95 0.99 4.72 -2.67
C VAL A 95 2.03 3.89 -1.94
N VAL A 96 2.71 3.02 -2.67
CA VAL A 96 3.85 2.26 -2.15
C VAL A 96 5.08 3.16 -2.26
N ILE A 97 5.66 3.50 -1.11
CA ILE A 97 6.77 4.46 -1.01
C ILE A 97 8.14 3.81 -0.75
N GLY A 98 8.17 2.48 -0.65
CA GLY A 98 9.38 1.70 -0.43
C GLY A 98 9.07 0.24 -0.68
N GLU A 99 8.74 -0.53 0.35
CA GLU A 99 8.39 -1.93 0.23
C GLU A 99 6.88 -2.15 0.36
N GLY A 100 6.31 -2.87 -0.58
CA GLY A 100 4.95 -3.37 -0.53
C GLY A 100 4.93 -4.89 -0.45
N GLY A 101 5.14 -5.45 0.76
CA GLY A 101 5.30 -6.88 0.94
C GLY A 101 3.99 -7.60 1.31
N SER A 102 3.65 -8.63 0.52
CA SER A 102 2.69 -9.68 0.86
C SER A 102 1.30 -9.16 1.30
N GLY A 103 0.59 -9.94 2.09
CA GLY A 103 -0.70 -9.57 2.68
C GLY A 103 -0.64 -8.33 3.55
N GLY A 104 0.52 -8.02 4.13
CA GLY A 104 0.72 -6.82 4.93
C GLY A 104 0.56 -5.52 4.14
N ALA A 105 1.06 -5.49 2.92
CA ALA A 105 0.85 -4.38 1.99
C ALA A 105 -0.56 -4.43 1.38
N LEU A 106 -1.03 -5.61 0.97
CA LEU A 106 -2.31 -5.79 0.32
C LEU A 106 -3.48 -5.34 1.21
N ALA A 107 -3.39 -5.56 2.54
CA ALA A 107 -4.34 -5.08 3.53
C ALA A 107 -4.47 -3.54 3.61
N MET A 108 -3.64 -2.81 2.89
CA MET A 108 -3.65 -1.36 2.74
C MET A 108 -3.72 -0.92 1.27
N ALA A 109 -3.69 -1.87 0.32
CA ALA A 109 -3.63 -1.61 -1.12
C ALA A 109 -4.81 -2.21 -1.91
N THR A 110 -5.88 -2.64 -1.23
CA THR A 110 -7.15 -2.97 -1.86
C THR A 110 -7.92 -1.68 -2.16
N SER A 111 -7.42 -0.92 -3.13
CA SER A 111 -7.80 0.47 -3.42
C SER A 111 -8.24 0.67 -4.87
N ASP A 112 -8.77 1.86 -5.18
CA ASP A 112 -9.21 2.24 -6.53
C ASP A 112 -8.04 2.43 -7.49
N GLU A 113 -6.91 2.93 -6.98
CA GLU A 113 -5.61 2.97 -7.67
C GLU A 113 -4.49 2.62 -6.68
N VAL A 114 -3.46 1.95 -7.19
CA VAL A 114 -2.19 1.72 -6.50
C VAL A 114 -1.10 2.40 -7.29
N TRP A 115 -0.35 3.28 -6.65
CA TRP A 115 0.80 3.95 -7.23
C TRP A 115 2.08 3.49 -6.55
N LEU A 116 3.19 3.56 -7.24
CA LEU A 116 4.51 3.25 -6.71
C LEU A 116 5.46 4.43 -6.91
N LEU A 117 6.34 4.68 -5.95
CA LEU A 117 7.56 5.41 -6.25
C LEU A 117 8.45 4.56 -7.18
N GLU A 118 9.27 5.19 -8.00
CA GLU A 118 10.05 4.55 -9.06
C GLU A 118 10.94 3.41 -8.55
N ASN A 119 11.56 3.59 -7.39
CA ASN A 119 12.46 2.61 -6.78
C ASN A 119 11.77 1.70 -5.77
N SER A 120 10.45 1.79 -5.61
CA SER A 120 9.70 0.92 -4.72
C SER A 120 9.43 -0.45 -5.36
N ILE A 121 9.15 -1.43 -4.52
CA ILE A 121 8.79 -2.80 -4.92
C ILE A 121 7.42 -3.17 -4.36
N TYR A 122 6.68 -3.99 -5.10
CA TYR A 122 5.42 -4.54 -4.63
C TYR A 122 5.31 -6.00 -5.05
N SER A 123 5.19 -6.90 -4.06
CA SER A 123 5.20 -8.34 -4.32
C SER A 123 4.42 -9.14 -3.29
N ILE A 124 3.95 -10.31 -3.71
CA ILE A 124 3.20 -11.23 -2.85
C ILE A 124 4.06 -11.91 -1.78
N LEU A 125 5.35 -12.08 -2.03
CA LEU A 125 6.32 -12.70 -1.11
C LEU A 125 7.74 -12.26 -1.46
N SER A 126 8.70 -12.54 -0.56
CA SER A 126 10.10 -12.24 -0.82
C SER A 126 10.69 -13.15 -1.92
N PRO A 127 11.77 -12.73 -2.61
CA PRO A 127 12.48 -13.60 -3.57
C PRO A 127 12.96 -14.92 -2.96
N GLU A 128 13.38 -14.92 -1.70
CA GLU A 128 13.77 -16.13 -0.96
C GLU A 128 12.57 -17.05 -0.77
N GLY A 129 11.42 -16.50 -0.39
CA GLY A 129 10.17 -17.25 -0.26
C GLY A 129 9.71 -17.84 -1.58
N PHE A 130 9.77 -17.07 -2.66
CA PHE A 130 9.45 -17.53 -4.02
C PHE A 130 10.35 -18.71 -4.43
N ALA A 131 11.67 -18.56 -4.28
CA ALA A 131 12.64 -19.58 -4.61
C ALA A 131 12.45 -20.86 -3.77
N SER A 132 12.19 -20.71 -2.47
CA SER A 132 11.90 -21.82 -1.57
C SER A 132 10.66 -22.61 -1.98
N ILE A 133 9.56 -21.91 -2.32
CA ILE A 133 8.29 -22.54 -2.66
C ILE A 133 8.35 -23.25 -4.01
N LEU A 134 8.82 -22.54 -5.05
CA LEU A 134 8.77 -23.05 -6.42
C LEU A 134 9.97 -23.93 -6.79
N TRP A 135 11.15 -23.59 -6.30
CA TRP A 135 12.38 -24.28 -6.68
C TRP A 135 12.99 -25.12 -5.56
N LYS A 136 12.41 -25.07 -4.36
CA LYS A 136 12.90 -25.77 -3.15
C LYS A 136 14.33 -25.36 -2.76
N ASP A 137 14.76 -24.16 -3.16
CA ASP A 137 16.10 -23.63 -2.95
C ASP A 137 16.08 -22.13 -2.73
N SER A 138 16.15 -21.68 -1.47
CA SER A 138 16.15 -20.25 -1.10
C SER A 138 17.40 -19.49 -1.56
N SER A 139 18.51 -20.20 -1.83
CA SER A 139 19.75 -19.56 -2.30
C SER A 139 19.62 -18.92 -3.68
N ARG A 140 18.60 -19.30 -4.45
CA ARG A 140 18.29 -18.75 -5.79
C ARG A 140 17.46 -17.45 -5.73
N ALA A 141 17.45 -16.74 -4.62
CA ALA A 141 16.67 -15.50 -4.44
C ALA A 141 16.96 -14.44 -5.52
N LYS A 142 18.23 -14.30 -5.95
CA LYS A 142 18.60 -13.34 -7.00
C LYS A 142 17.94 -13.67 -8.35
N GLU A 143 17.88 -14.94 -8.72
CA GLU A 143 17.20 -15.39 -9.93
C GLU A 143 15.67 -15.19 -9.79
N ALA A 144 15.13 -15.52 -8.61
CA ALA A 144 13.73 -15.32 -8.29
C ALA A 144 13.30 -13.85 -8.46
N ALA A 145 14.08 -12.89 -7.94
CA ALA A 145 13.81 -11.46 -8.08
C ALA A 145 13.72 -11.04 -9.56
N GLY A 146 14.54 -11.59 -10.43
CA GLY A 146 14.48 -11.35 -11.88
C GLY A 146 13.20 -11.86 -12.55
N VAL A 147 12.67 -12.99 -12.07
CA VAL A 147 11.46 -13.63 -12.60
C VAL A 147 10.18 -12.96 -12.08
N MET A 148 10.17 -12.54 -10.83
CA MET A 148 8.98 -12.02 -10.13
C MET A 148 8.46 -10.69 -10.67
N LYS A 149 9.28 -9.92 -11.40
CA LYS A 149 8.89 -8.62 -11.99
C LYS A 149 8.28 -7.66 -10.97
N LEU A 150 8.87 -7.57 -9.79
CA LEU A 150 8.34 -6.84 -8.62
C LEU A 150 8.61 -5.32 -8.62
N THR A 151 9.30 -4.80 -9.64
CA THR A 151 9.67 -3.38 -9.76
C THR A 151 8.54 -2.54 -10.36
N ALA A 152 8.54 -1.26 -10.05
CA ALA A 152 7.47 -0.33 -10.43
C ALA A 152 7.18 -0.33 -11.94
N ASP A 153 8.22 -0.28 -12.78
CA ASP A 153 8.10 -0.29 -14.24
C ASP A 153 7.44 -1.57 -14.78
N ARG A 154 7.79 -2.71 -14.18
CA ARG A 154 7.24 -4.02 -14.57
C ARG A 154 5.79 -4.18 -14.17
N LEU A 155 5.45 -3.71 -12.98
CA LEU A 155 4.09 -3.75 -12.46
C LEU A 155 3.16 -2.80 -13.22
N LEU A 156 3.66 -1.63 -13.62
CA LEU A 156 2.92 -0.70 -14.48
C LEU A 156 2.64 -1.33 -15.85
N LYS A 157 3.65 -1.94 -16.49
CA LYS A 157 3.48 -2.64 -17.77
C LYS A 157 2.53 -3.83 -17.70
N ALA A 158 2.45 -4.48 -16.53
CA ALA A 158 1.53 -5.59 -16.27
C ALA A 158 0.11 -5.12 -15.93
N GLY A 159 -0.14 -3.83 -15.75
CA GLY A 159 -1.43 -3.27 -15.35
C GLY A 159 -1.83 -3.56 -13.90
N ILE A 160 -0.86 -3.94 -13.06
CA ILE A 160 -1.06 -4.19 -11.62
C ILE A 160 -1.16 -2.88 -10.84
N VAL A 161 -0.44 -1.86 -11.31
CA VAL A 161 -0.46 -0.51 -10.72
C VAL A 161 -0.80 0.51 -11.80
N GLU A 162 -1.41 1.62 -11.37
CA GLU A 162 -1.93 2.64 -12.29
C GLU A 162 -0.91 3.75 -12.57
N ARG A 163 0.10 3.92 -11.71
CA ARG A 163 1.07 5.01 -11.84
C ARG A 163 2.40 4.69 -11.17
N VAL A 164 3.47 5.18 -11.79
CA VAL A 164 4.79 5.28 -11.18
C VAL A 164 5.12 6.77 -11.02
N ILE A 165 5.61 7.14 -9.85
CA ILE A 165 6.03 8.50 -9.51
C ILE A 165 7.56 8.51 -9.61
N PRO A 166 8.15 9.33 -10.49
CA PRO A 166 9.59 9.41 -10.64
C PRO A 166 10.28 9.85 -9.35
N GLU A 167 11.49 9.36 -9.15
CA GLU A 167 12.37 9.76 -8.06
C GLU A 167 13.67 10.35 -8.60
N PRO A 168 14.22 11.41 -7.99
CA PRO A 168 15.53 11.93 -8.34
C PRO A 168 16.63 10.92 -7.96
N GLU A 169 17.76 10.93 -8.69
CA GLU A 169 18.92 10.06 -8.40
C GLU A 169 19.36 10.13 -6.92
N ASN A 170 19.32 11.34 -6.34
CA ASN A 170 19.65 11.61 -4.95
C ASN A 170 18.41 12.09 -4.20
N PHE A 171 17.55 11.16 -3.78
CA PHE A 171 16.34 11.51 -3.02
C PHE A 171 16.72 11.91 -1.58
N ASN A 172 16.55 13.18 -1.26
CA ASN A 172 16.84 13.77 0.05
C ASN A 172 15.90 14.95 0.33
N LEU A 173 16.13 15.71 1.40
CA LEU A 173 15.27 16.85 1.76
C LEU A 173 15.30 18.00 0.75
N GLU A 174 16.39 18.17 0.00
CA GLU A 174 16.53 19.25 -1.01
C GLU A 174 15.76 18.90 -2.30
N THR A 175 15.73 17.60 -2.65
CA THR A 175 15.04 17.08 -3.85
C THR A 175 13.63 16.55 -3.53
N PHE A 176 13.17 16.70 -2.29
CA PHE A 176 11.88 16.16 -1.84
C PHE A 176 10.69 16.67 -2.67
N THR A 177 10.74 17.93 -3.09
CA THR A 177 9.69 18.57 -3.91
C THR A 177 9.61 17.96 -5.31
N GLU A 178 10.68 17.40 -5.86
CA GLU A 178 10.66 16.72 -7.16
C GLU A 178 9.74 15.49 -7.17
N VAL A 179 9.50 14.88 -6.00
CA VAL A 179 8.56 13.78 -5.82
C VAL A 179 7.18 14.26 -5.37
N THR A 180 7.15 15.22 -4.42
CA THR A 180 5.88 15.65 -3.83
C THR A 180 5.05 16.55 -4.71
N ASP A 181 5.66 17.39 -5.55
CA ASP A 181 4.91 18.28 -6.44
C ASP A 181 4.15 17.49 -7.53
N PRO A 182 4.77 16.55 -8.26
CA PRO A 182 4.00 15.69 -9.16
C PRO A 182 2.96 14.83 -8.43
N MET A 183 3.27 14.35 -7.21
CA MET A 183 2.32 13.58 -6.42
C MET A 183 1.09 14.41 -6.03
N ASP A 184 1.28 15.70 -5.69
CA ASP A 184 0.21 16.63 -5.37
C ASP A 184 -0.77 16.78 -6.54
N ASP A 185 -0.25 17.03 -7.75
CA ASP A 185 -1.04 17.11 -8.97
C ASP A 185 -1.80 15.80 -9.24
N TYR A 186 -1.13 14.66 -9.11
CA TYR A 186 -1.75 13.37 -9.34
C TYR A 186 -2.85 13.04 -8.33
N ILE A 187 -2.64 13.35 -7.05
CA ILE A 187 -3.66 13.19 -6.00
C ILE A 187 -4.86 14.11 -6.31
N SER A 188 -4.62 15.35 -6.74
CA SER A 188 -5.68 16.26 -7.14
C SER A 188 -6.54 15.70 -8.28
N ILE A 189 -5.91 15.12 -9.31
CA ILE A 189 -6.58 14.46 -10.43
C ILE A 189 -7.38 13.24 -9.95
N PHE A 190 -6.77 12.42 -9.10
CA PHE A 190 -7.42 11.24 -8.51
C PHE A 190 -8.67 11.63 -7.73
N LEU A 191 -8.55 12.57 -6.80
CA LEU A 191 -9.66 13.02 -5.96
C LEU A 191 -10.80 13.63 -6.79
N LYS A 192 -10.49 14.38 -7.85
CA LYS A 192 -11.50 14.92 -8.77
C LYS A 192 -12.21 13.81 -9.53
N LYS A 193 -11.47 12.83 -10.07
CA LYS A 193 -11.99 11.73 -10.86
C LYS A 193 -12.92 10.83 -10.02
N TYR A 194 -12.44 10.36 -8.90
CA TYR A 194 -13.17 9.39 -8.07
C TYR A 194 -14.20 10.05 -7.15
N GLY A 195 -13.98 11.29 -6.75
CA GLY A 195 -14.95 12.06 -5.98
C GLY A 195 -16.22 12.45 -6.74
N ALA A 196 -16.19 12.39 -8.09
CA ALA A 196 -17.36 12.62 -8.94
C ALA A 196 -18.22 11.36 -9.17
N MET A 197 -17.76 10.18 -8.75
CA MET A 197 -18.46 8.90 -8.93
C MET A 197 -19.52 8.70 -7.84
N THR A 198 -20.58 7.99 -8.17
CA THR A 198 -21.50 7.45 -7.18
C THR A 198 -20.83 6.35 -6.35
N LYS A 199 -21.43 5.99 -5.23
CA LYS A 199 -20.91 4.94 -4.35
C LYS A 199 -20.88 3.58 -5.05
N GLU A 200 -21.90 3.31 -5.85
CA GLU A 200 -22.06 2.09 -6.64
C GLU A 200 -20.99 2.02 -7.74
N GLU A 201 -20.81 3.10 -8.52
CA GLU A 201 -19.78 3.17 -9.55
C GLU A 201 -18.37 2.96 -8.97
N LEU A 202 -18.12 3.51 -7.78
CA LEU A 202 -16.84 3.40 -7.09
C LEU A 202 -16.52 1.95 -6.70
N THR A 203 -17.47 1.27 -6.07
CA THR A 203 -17.29 -0.12 -5.62
C THR A 203 -17.22 -1.09 -6.79
N GLU A 204 -18.06 -0.90 -7.82
CA GLU A 204 -18.04 -1.72 -9.04
C GLU A 204 -16.73 -1.57 -9.80
N LYS A 205 -16.24 -0.35 -9.96
CA LYS A 205 -14.96 -0.08 -10.61
C LYS A 205 -13.78 -0.71 -9.87
N ARG A 206 -13.79 -0.65 -8.52
CA ARG A 206 -12.80 -1.32 -7.69
C ARG A 206 -12.86 -2.83 -7.85
N TYR A 207 -14.06 -3.42 -7.85
CA TYR A 207 -14.26 -4.84 -8.11
C TYR A 207 -13.72 -5.24 -9.49
N ASP A 208 -14.06 -4.49 -10.53
CA ASP A 208 -13.61 -4.75 -11.90
C ASP A 208 -12.08 -4.65 -12.02
N ARG A 209 -11.44 -3.73 -11.28
CA ARG A 209 -9.99 -3.62 -11.24
C ARG A 209 -9.34 -4.94 -10.82
N PHE A 210 -9.79 -5.52 -9.73
CA PHE A 210 -9.24 -6.80 -9.22
C PHE A 210 -9.66 -8.00 -10.05
N ARG A 211 -10.77 -7.95 -10.76
CA ARG A 211 -11.22 -9.04 -11.67
C ARG A 211 -10.38 -9.12 -12.94
N ARG A 212 -9.72 -8.07 -13.36
CA ARG A 212 -8.89 -8.03 -14.58
C ARG A 212 -7.44 -8.44 -14.34
N MET A 213 -7.00 -8.54 -13.10
CA MET A 213 -5.69 -9.05 -12.70
C MET A 213 -5.69 -10.58 -12.66
#